data_dd43caed0a0157757b3d3712a9e9434d
#
_entry.id   dd43caed0a0157757b3d3712a9e9434d
#
_cell.length_a   1.000
_cell.length_b   1.000
_cell.length_c   1.000
_cell.angle_alpha   90.00
_cell.angle_beta   90.00
_cell.angle_gamma   90.00
#
_symmetry.space_group_name_H-M   'P 1'
#
loop_
_entity.id
_entity.type
_entity.pdbx_description
1 polymer ?
#
loop_
_entity_poly.entity_id
_entity_poly.type
_entity_poly.pdbx_seq_one_letter_code
_entity_poly.pdbx_strand_id
1 'polypeptide(L)'
;MSMSVLYDAPGPKTRRNSTIASVISAVAILAGLTWVFFTLAAPRVNANGAEQPGMFDPSRLDILSDPEVWGAFGGGVVDTLRMAAVAAMLAIVVGILFSFGRTAASKWIRIPTSVLLELFRGMPLLLLILFVFLLFSTGSYWAGVIGLAIYNGAIIGEALRAGISSLPRGQREGGLSVGLTSLQTRFIIEFPQAFRQMLPIILAQLVVLLKDTSLAYVVGYPELARTIKNLQNFYGSRYLFTLFAVGFVIYLVMNLTLSYIARYAAKRSGPKLGKVTPDTPKIPGAEGTRAITMPRGGAKHGEAGNSNW
;
A
#
# COMPACT_ATOMS: atom_id res chain seq x y z
N MET A 1 19.61 -8.26 30.51
CA MET A 1 20.67 -8.25 29.46
C MET A 1 20.11 -7.50 28.28
N SER A 2 20.59 -6.28 28.04
CA SER A 2 20.24 -5.52 26.84
C SER A 2 20.78 -6.28 25.64
N MET A 3 19.88 -6.64 24.70
CA MET A 3 20.30 -7.17 23.42
C MET A 3 21.31 -6.20 22.83
N SER A 4 22.56 -6.65 22.68
CA SER A 4 23.61 -5.90 21.99
C SER A 4 23.07 -5.57 20.59
N VAL A 5 23.00 -4.28 20.31
CA VAL A 5 22.67 -3.77 18.99
C VAL A 5 23.69 -4.37 18.03
N LEU A 6 23.22 -5.12 17.03
CA LEU A 6 24.06 -5.77 16.00
C LEU A 6 24.86 -4.76 15.14
N TYR A 7 24.63 -3.46 15.37
CA TYR A 7 25.34 -2.39 14.68
C TYR A 7 25.93 -1.43 15.69
N ASP A 8 27.23 -1.16 15.56
CA ASP A 8 27.90 -0.11 16.31
C ASP A 8 27.19 1.23 16.12
N ALA A 9 26.93 1.95 17.20
CA ALA A 9 26.35 3.28 17.12
C ALA A 9 27.28 4.16 16.25
N PRO A 10 26.73 4.92 15.29
CA PRO A 10 27.54 5.72 14.37
C PRO A 10 28.43 6.70 15.16
N GLY A 11 29.72 6.62 14.92
CA GLY A 11 30.71 7.44 15.56
C GLY A 11 30.53 8.95 15.27
N PRO A 12 31.16 9.85 16.02
CA PRO A 12 30.96 11.30 15.89
C PRO A 12 31.28 11.84 14.49
N LYS A 13 32.25 11.27 13.79
CA LYS A 13 32.59 11.63 12.40
C LYS A 13 31.46 11.23 11.45
N THR A 14 30.88 10.03 11.60
CA THR A 14 29.79 9.53 10.79
C THR A 14 28.52 10.35 11.02
N ARG A 15 28.22 10.71 12.27
CA ARG A 15 27.07 11.59 12.59
C ARG A 15 27.23 12.96 11.95
N ARG A 16 28.42 13.58 12.03
CA ARG A 16 28.69 14.87 11.41
C ARG A 16 28.56 14.80 9.88
N ASN A 17 29.15 13.81 9.26
CA ASN A 17 29.04 13.61 7.81
C ASN A 17 27.62 13.35 7.35
N SER A 18 26.85 12.55 8.10
CA SER A 18 25.44 12.31 7.83
C SER A 18 24.61 13.61 7.97
N THR A 19 24.85 14.42 9.00
CA THR A 19 24.18 15.72 9.15
C THR A 19 24.53 16.67 8.00
N ILE A 20 25.81 16.77 7.63
CA ILE A 20 26.25 17.60 6.50
C ILE A 20 25.59 17.10 5.19
N ALA A 21 25.62 15.80 4.93
CA ALA A 21 24.97 15.22 3.75
C ALA A 21 23.46 15.51 3.74
N SER A 22 22.77 15.39 4.88
CA SER A 22 21.35 15.70 5.01
C SER A 22 21.04 17.18 4.73
N VAL A 23 21.88 18.09 5.25
CA VAL A 23 21.73 19.54 4.99
C VAL A 23 21.97 19.86 3.52
N ILE A 24 23.04 19.32 2.93
CA ILE A 24 23.32 19.51 1.49
C ILE A 24 22.17 18.97 0.64
N SER A 25 21.67 17.78 0.95
CA SER A 25 20.52 17.19 0.24
C SER A 25 19.26 18.05 0.39
N ALA A 26 18.98 18.55 1.60
CA ALA A 26 17.82 19.43 1.84
C ALA A 26 17.94 20.74 1.03
N VAL A 27 19.13 21.36 1.03
CA VAL A 27 19.40 22.58 0.24
C VAL A 27 19.26 22.31 -1.25
N ALA A 28 19.80 21.20 -1.75
CA ALA A 28 19.69 20.81 -3.16
C ALA A 28 18.22 20.57 -3.57
N ILE A 29 17.45 19.89 -2.72
CA ILE A 29 16.01 19.67 -2.94
C ILE A 29 15.26 21.01 -2.96
N LEU A 30 15.51 21.88 -1.98
CA LEU A 30 14.86 23.20 -1.93
C LEU A 30 15.23 24.06 -3.13
N ALA A 31 16.49 24.07 -3.54
CA ALA A 31 16.93 24.78 -4.73
C ALA A 31 16.25 24.22 -6.00
N GLY A 32 16.17 22.90 -6.12
CA GLY A 32 15.46 22.26 -7.23
C GLY A 32 13.97 22.60 -7.25
N LEU A 33 13.29 22.54 -6.11
CA LEU A 33 11.88 22.92 -5.99
C LEU A 33 11.65 24.40 -6.33
N THR A 34 12.54 25.28 -5.85
CA THR A 34 12.50 26.72 -6.15
C THR A 34 12.67 26.96 -7.64
N TRP A 35 13.65 26.31 -8.26
CA TRP A 35 13.87 26.40 -9.70
C TRP A 35 12.66 25.92 -10.50
N VAL A 36 12.08 24.77 -10.15
CA VAL A 36 10.85 24.26 -10.77
C VAL A 36 9.70 25.26 -10.60
N PHE A 37 9.52 25.80 -9.39
CA PHE A 37 8.46 26.78 -9.13
C PHE A 37 8.59 28.02 -10.03
N PHE A 38 9.77 28.63 -10.11
CA PHE A 38 9.98 29.79 -10.98
C PHE A 38 9.83 29.47 -12.47
N THR A 39 10.29 28.27 -12.88
CA THR A 39 10.12 27.80 -14.25
C THR A 39 8.64 27.62 -14.61
N LEU A 40 7.82 27.13 -13.68
CA LEU A 40 6.37 26.97 -13.87
C LEU A 40 5.61 28.30 -13.77
N ALA A 41 6.09 29.23 -12.94
CA ALA A 41 5.49 30.55 -12.78
C ALA A 41 5.80 31.49 -13.96
N ALA A 42 6.86 31.23 -14.71
CA ALA A 42 7.23 32.07 -15.86
C ALA A 42 6.23 31.94 -17.01
N PRO A 43 5.91 33.04 -17.72
CA PRO A 43 5.15 32.99 -18.96
C PRO A 43 5.83 32.12 -20.01
N ARG A 44 5.07 31.46 -20.84
CA ARG A 44 5.58 30.55 -21.89
C ARG A 44 4.97 30.91 -23.23
N VAL A 45 5.77 30.82 -24.27
CA VAL A 45 5.29 30.91 -25.63
C VAL A 45 4.91 29.52 -26.11
N ASN A 46 3.67 29.35 -26.58
CA ASN A 46 3.23 28.07 -27.13
C ASN A 46 3.75 27.87 -28.57
N ALA A 47 3.53 26.67 -29.12
CA ALA A 47 3.97 26.34 -30.49
C ALA A 47 3.43 27.28 -31.59
N ASN A 48 2.35 28.01 -31.32
CA ASN A 48 1.73 28.95 -32.24
C ASN A 48 2.21 30.40 -32.04
N GLY A 49 3.25 30.65 -31.24
CA GLY A 49 3.81 31.97 -30.97
C GLY A 49 3.02 32.83 -29.99
N ALA A 50 1.92 32.33 -29.43
CA ALA A 50 1.12 33.05 -28.45
C ALA A 50 1.71 32.93 -27.04
N GLU A 51 1.84 34.07 -26.34
CA GLU A 51 2.24 34.11 -24.93
C GLU A 51 1.12 33.54 -24.04
N GLN A 52 1.47 32.60 -23.23
CA GLN A 52 0.59 32.04 -22.19
C GLN A 52 1.09 32.49 -20.83
N PRO A 53 0.20 32.95 -19.94
CA PRO A 53 0.57 33.30 -18.58
C PRO A 53 1.17 32.06 -17.84
N GLY A 54 1.95 32.31 -16.81
CA GLY A 54 2.51 31.27 -15.98
C GLY A 54 1.45 30.32 -15.40
N MET A 55 1.85 29.15 -14.94
CA MET A 55 0.90 28.13 -14.44
C MET A 55 0.14 28.56 -13.18
N PHE A 56 0.71 29.47 -12.39
CA PHE A 56 0.11 29.99 -11.15
C PHE A 56 -0.60 31.35 -11.35
N ASP A 57 -0.73 31.80 -12.57
CA ASP A 57 -1.39 33.08 -12.86
C ASP A 57 -2.86 33.05 -12.43
N PRO A 58 -3.35 34.07 -11.70
CA PRO A 58 -4.75 34.15 -11.27
C PRO A 58 -5.77 34.05 -12.41
N SER A 59 -5.39 34.47 -13.61
CA SER A 59 -6.26 34.37 -14.80
C SER A 59 -6.55 32.93 -15.25
N ARG A 60 -5.88 31.91 -14.64
CA ARG A 60 -6.16 30.48 -14.83
C ARG A 60 -7.10 29.91 -13.78
N LEU A 61 -7.44 30.69 -12.75
CA LEU A 61 -8.32 30.28 -11.66
C LEU A 61 -9.78 30.68 -11.91
N ASP A 62 -10.04 31.50 -12.91
CA ASP A 62 -11.39 31.96 -13.28
C ASP A 62 -12.35 30.80 -13.58
N ILE A 63 -11.83 29.69 -14.16
CA ILE A 63 -12.59 28.48 -14.43
C ILE A 63 -13.19 27.84 -13.16
N LEU A 64 -12.61 28.08 -11.98
CA LEU A 64 -13.13 27.56 -10.72
C LEU A 64 -14.40 28.27 -10.23
N SER A 65 -14.75 29.42 -10.85
CA SER A 65 -16.01 30.13 -10.62
C SER A 65 -17.17 29.51 -11.39
N ASP A 66 -16.90 28.63 -12.36
CA ASP A 66 -17.92 28.01 -13.19
C ASP A 66 -18.56 26.80 -12.45
N PRO A 67 -19.88 26.83 -12.15
CA PRO A 67 -20.59 25.73 -11.50
C PRO A 67 -20.57 24.43 -12.31
N GLU A 68 -20.50 24.50 -13.65
CA GLU A 68 -20.48 23.32 -14.53
C GLU A 68 -19.19 22.48 -14.32
N VAL A 69 -18.08 23.17 -14.06
CA VAL A 69 -16.79 22.53 -13.75
C VAL A 69 -16.89 21.68 -12.48
N TRP A 70 -17.51 22.21 -11.43
CA TRP A 70 -17.72 21.48 -10.17
C TRP A 70 -18.75 20.36 -10.33
N GLY A 71 -19.78 20.57 -11.14
CA GLY A 71 -20.72 19.52 -11.52
C GLY A 71 -20.03 18.35 -12.22
N ALA A 72 -19.15 18.64 -13.17
CA ALA A 72 -18.36 17.62 -13.86
C ALA A 72 -17.41 16.87 -12.91
N PHE A 73 -16.69 17.57 -12.02
CA PHE A 73 -15.85 16.93 -11.00
C PHE A 73 -16.68 16.03 -10.07
N GLY A 74 -17.86 16.52 -9.63
CA GLY A 74 -18.80 15.71 -8.81
C GLY A 74 -19.22 14.43 -9.51
N GLY A 75 -19.57 14.52 -10.80
CA GLY A 75 -19.88 13.35 -11.64
C GLY A 75 -18.70 12.38 -11.73
N GLY A 76 -17.50 12.88 -12.02
CA GLY A 76 -16.28 12.07 -12.09
C GLY A 76 -15.95 11.36 -10.77
N VAL A 77 -16.17 12.02 -9.63
CA VAL A 77 -16.02 11.41 -8.29
C VAL A 77 -17.01 10.27 -8.11
N VAL A 78 -18.28 10.49 -8.42
CA VAL A 78 -19.33 9.45 -8.30
C VAL A 78 -19.02 8.25 -9.18
N ASP A 79 -18.62 8.49 -10.43
CA ASP A 79 -18.26 7.40 -11.36
C ASP A 79 -17.02 6.63 -10.91
N THR A 80 -16.01 7.32 -10.40
CA THR A 80 -14.81 6.68 -9.78
C THR A 80 -15.20 5.78 -8.61
N LEU A 81 -16.00 6.30 -7.68
CA LEU A 81 -16.42 5.55 -6.48
C LEU A 81 -17.35 4.39 -6.84
N ARG A 82 -18.26 4.57 -7.81
CA ARG A 82 -19.15 3.50 -8.31
C ARG A 82 -18.34 2.35 -8.89
N MET A 83 -17.38 2.65 -9.78
CA MET A 83 -16.51 1.63 -10.36
C MET A 83 -15.69 0.93 -9.27
N ALA A 84 -15.05 1.69 -8.39
CA ALA A 84 -14.25 1.14 -7.30
C ALA A 84 -15.05 0.22 -6.38
N ALA A 85 -16.27 0.62 -5.98
CA ALA A 85 -17.12 -0.17 -5.08
C ALA A 85 -17.52 -1.51 -5.71
N VAL A 86 -17.98 -1.50 -6.96
CA VAL A 86 -18.38 -2.73 -7.65
C VAL A 86 -17.16 -3.62 -7.93
N ALA A 87 -16.05 -3.05 -8.40
CA ALA A 87 -14.82 -3.79 -8.62
C ALA A 87 -14.27 -4.40 -7.32
N ALA A 88 -14.35 -3.68 -6.19
CA ALA A 88 -13.92 -4.17 -4.88
C ALA A 88 -14.75 -5.36 -4.40
N MET A 89 -16.07 -5.30 -4.52
CA MET A 89 -16.94 -6.42 -4.18
C MET A 89 -16.60 -7.65 -5.00
N LEU A 90 -16.47 -7.49 -6.32
CA LEU A 90 -16.12 -8.59 -7.21
C LEU A 90 -14.70 -9.11 -6.96
N ALA A 91 -13.73 -8.23 -6.66
CA ALA A 91 -12.36 -8.62 -6.32
C ALA A 91 -12.30 -9.50 -5.07
N ILE A 92 -13.10 -9.21 -4.04
CA ILE A 92 -13.20 -10.06 -2.85
C ILE A 92 -13.76 -11.45 -3.22
N VAL A 93 -14.83 -11.49 -3.99
CA VAL A 93 -15.42 -12.77 -4.44
C VAL A 93 -14.45 -13.58 -5.27
N VAL A 94 -13.83 -12.97 -6.26
CA VAL A 94 -12.80 -13.59 -7.12
C VAL A 94 -11.60 -14.05 -6.28
N GLY A 95 -11.15 -13.23 -5.32
CA GLY A 95 -10.06 -13.57 -4.41
C GLY A 95 -10.38 -14.79 -3.54
N ILE A 96 -11.60 -14.88 -3.01
CA ILE A 96 -12.05 -16.06 -2.26
C ILE A 96 -12.01 -17.30 -3.16
N LEU A 97 -12.57 -17.21 -4.37
CA LEU A 97 -12.60 -18.33 -5.33
C LEU A 97 -11.17 -18.78 -5.68
N PHE A 98 -10.26 -17.86 -5.96
CA PHE A 98 -8.85 -18.18 -6.22
C PHE A 98 -8.17 -18.83 -5.01
N SER A 99 -8.40 -18.34 -3.81
CA SER A 99 -7.83 -18.92 -2.58
C SER A 99 -8.27 -20.37 -2.39
N PHE A 100 -9.57 -20.67 -2.56
CA PHE A 100 -10.07 -22.03 -2.45
C PHE A 100 -9.61 -22.93 -3.60
N GLY A 101 -9.63 -22.44 -4.84
CA GLY A 101 -9.18 -23.21 -6.00
C GLY A 101 -7.71 -23.60 -5.88
N ARG A 102 -6.85 -22.64 -5.48
CA ARG A 102 -5.40 -22.87 -5.32
C ARG A 102 -5.05 -23.80 -4.14
N THR A 103 -5.92 -23.92 -3.16
CA THR A 103 -5.74 -24.81 -2.01
C THR A 103 -6.54 -26.10 -2.14
N ALA A 104 -7.21 -26.36 -3.27
CA ALA A 104 -7.99 -27.56 -3.51
C ALA A 104 -7.15 -28.83 -3.44
N ALA A 105 -7.72 -29.93 -2.94
CA ALA A 105 -7.07 -31.23 -2.87
C ALA A 105 -6.79 -31.81 -4.26
N SER A 106 -7.73 -31.59 -5.21
CA SER A 106 -7.60 -32.04 -6.59
C SER A 106 -6.59 -31.24 -7.38
N LYS A 107 -5.61 -31.91 -7.98
CA LYS A 107 -4.61 -31.28 -8.87
C LYS A 107 -5.27 -30.64 -10.11
N TRP A 108 -6.38 -31.19 -10.57
CA TRP A 108 -7.14 -30.70 -11.72
C TRP A 108 -7.77 -29.31 -11.48
N ILE A 109 -8.05 -28.94 -10.24
CA ILE A 109 -8.54 -27.61 -9.86
C ILE A 109 -7.35 -26.73 -9.49
N ARG A 110 -6.43 -27.23 -8.68
CA ARG A 110 -5.31 -26.47 -8.12
C ARG A 110 -4.36 -25.94 -9.18
N ILE A 111 -3.96 -26.78 -10.16
CA ILE A 111 -2.97 -26.39 -11.17
C ILE A 111 -3.53 -25.30 -12.09
N PRO A 112 -4.69 -25.43 -12.74
CA PRO A 112 -5.24 -24.38 -13.58
C PRO A 112 -5.48 -23.07 -12.81
N THR A 113 -6.02 -23.16 -11.58
CA THR A 113 -6.23 -21.97 -10.73
C THR A 113 -4.91 -21.27 -10.42
N SER A 114 -3.85 -22.04 -10.13
CA SER A 114 -2.52 -21.45 -9.88
C SER A 114 -1.97 -20.75 -11.12
N VAL A 115 -2.07 -21.37 -12.29
CA VAL A 115 -1.60 -20.78 -13.55
C VAL A 115 -2.37 -19.49 -13.88
N LEU A 116 -3.70 -19.51 -13.77
CA LEU A 116 -4.52 -18.32 -14.01
C LEU A 116 -4.19 -17.19 -13.03
N LEU A 117 -4.03 -17.52 -11.76
CA LEU A 117 -3.70 -16.52 -10.73
C LEU A 117 -2.33 -15.87 -11.02
N GLU A 118 -1.31 -16.65 -11.34
CA GLU A 118 0.01 -16.13 -11.69
C GLU A 118 -0.02 -15.31 -12.99
N LEU A 119 -0.80 -15.73 -13.98
CA LEU A 119 -1.01 -14.98 -15.22
C LEU A 119 -1.59 -13.59 -14.93
N PHE A 120 -2.70 -13.54 -14.18
CA PHE A 120 -3.36 -12.25 -13.88
C PHE A 120 -2.52 -11.33 -13.00
N ARG A 121 -1.71 -11.87 -12.08
CA ARG A 121 -0.77 -11.07 -11.28
C ARG A 121 0.44 -10.59 -12.06
N GLY A 122 0.88 -11.36 -13.05
CA GLY A 122 2.02 -11.03 -13.90
C GLY A 122 1.68 -10.06 -15.03
N MET A 123 0.39 -9.89 -15.36
CA MET A 123 -0.05 -9.01 -16.43
C MET A 123 -0.20 -7.58 -15.93
N PRO A 124 0.29 -6.56 -16.67
CA PRO A 124 -0.04 -5.17 -16.36
C PRO A 124 -1.55 -4.93 -16.37
N LEU A 125 -2.08 -4.34 -15.29
CA LEU A 125 -3.52 -4.11 -15.13
C LEU A 125 -4.15 -3.34 -16.29
N LEU A 126 -3.45 -2.34 -16.83
CA LEU A 126 -3.92 -1.59 -18.01
C LEU A 126 -4.17 -2.50 -19.21
N LEU A 127 -3.27 -3.45 -19.46
CA LEU A 127 -3.43 -4.41 -20.57
C LEU A 127 -4.59 -5.36 -20.31
N LEU A 128 -4.83 -5.74 -19.06
CA LEU A 128 -5.98 -6.57 -18.70
C LEU A 128 -7.31 -5.83 -18.95
N ILE A 129 -7.40 -4.55 -18.59
CA ILE A 129 -8.58 -3.71 -18.87
C ILE A 129 -8.81 -3.59 -20.37
N LEU A 130 -7.76 -3.31 -21.15
CA LEU A 130 -7.83 -3.24 -22.61
C LEU A 130 -8.23 -4.58 -23.24
N PHE A 131 -7.67 -5.69 -22.74
CA PHE A 131 -8.00 -7.02 -23.20
C PHE A 131 -9.50 -7.34 -22.99
N VAL A 132 -10.02 -7.04 -21.79
CA VAL A 132 -11.45 -7.22 -21.49
C VAL A 132 -12.30 -6.34 -22.40
N PHE A 133 -11.92 -5.08 -22.58
CA PHE A 133 -12.64 -4.13 -23.42
C PHE A 133 -12.74 -4.59 -24.88
N LEU A 134 -11.61 -5.01 -25.44
CA LEU A 134 -11.53 -5.40 -26.87
C LEU A 134 -12.12 -6.78 -27.13
N LEU A 135 -11.88 -7.76 -26.24
CA LEU A 135 -12.29 -9.14 -26.45
C LEU A 135 -13.79 -9.34 -26.22
N PHE A 136 -14.34 -8.72 -25.16
CA PHE A 136 -15.71 -8.99 -24.75
C PHE A 136 -16.70 -7.90 -25.15
N SER A 137 -16.25 -6.79 -25.73
CA SER A 137 -17.11 -5.65 -26.14
C SER A 137 -18.08 -5.18 -25.03
N THR A 138 -17.65 -5.25 -23.79
CA THR A 138 -18.49 -5.03 -22.59
C THR A 138 -18.83 -3.57 -22.31
N GLY A 139 -18.29 -2.63 -23.08
CA GLY A 139 -18.31 -1.20 -22.77
C GLY A 139 -17.27 -0.83 -21.68
N SER A 140 -16.98 0.47 -21.60
CA SER A 140 -15.87 1.00 -20.77
C SER A 140 -16.04 0.71 -19.26
N TYR A 141 -17.27 0.81 -18.75
CA TYR A 141 -17.56 0.55 -17.33
C TYR A 141 -17.21 -0.89 -16.93
N TRP A 142 -17.78 -1.86 -17.63
CA TRP A 142 -17.58 -3.27 -17.30
C TRP A 142 -16.16 -3.75 -17.61
N ALA A 143 -15.51 -3.19 -18.63
CA ALA A 143 -14.10 -3.46 -18.89
C ALA A 143 -13.22 -3.05 -17.71
N GLY A 144 -13.44 -1.85 -17.16
CA GLY A 144 -12.74 -1.39 -15.96
C GLY A 144 -13.07 -2.25 -14.74
N VAL A 145 -14.37 -2.49 -14.46
CA VAL A 145 -14.80 -3.30 -13.31
C VAL A 145 -14.22 -4.71 -13.35
N ILE A 146 -14.34 -5.42 -14.48
CA ILE A 146 -13.86 -6.81 -14.60
C ILE A 146 -12.32 -6.87 -14.54
N GLY A 147 -11.62 -5.97 -15.25
CA GLY A 147 -10.17 -5.92 -15.21
C GLY A 147 -9.63 -5.68 -13.80
N LEU A 148 -10.19 -4.69 -13.10
CA LEU A 148 -9.85 -4.38 -11.71
C LEU A 148 -10.19 -5.55 -10.77
N ALA A 149 -11.36 -6.17 -10.93
CA ALA A 149 -11.80 -7.27 -10.09
C ALA A 149 -10.92 -8.52 -10.23
N ILE A 150 -10.55 -8.90 -11.44
CA ILE A 150 -9.70 -10.06 -11.70
C ILE A 150 -8.28 -9.81 -11.14
N TYR A 151 -7.69 -8.67 -11.46
CA TYR A 151 -6.34 -8.33 -11.03
C TYR A 151 -6.22 -8.24 -9.50
N ASN A 152 -7.08 -7.44 -8.86
CA ASN A 152 -7.06 -7.28 -7.41
C ASN A 152 -7.56 -8.55 -6.71
N GLY A 153 -8.48 -9.28 -7.32
CA GLY A 153 -8.93 -10.58 -6.83
C GLY A 153 -7.80 -11.63 -6.80
N ALA A 154 -6.93 -11.63 -7.80
CA ALA A 154 -5.77 -12.52 -7.79
C ALA A 154 -4.80 -12.19 -6.64
N ILE A 155 -4.56 -10.91 -6.34
CA ILE A 155 -3.72 -10.46 -5.21
C ILE A 155 -4.38 -10.82 -3.87
N ILE A 156 -5.67 -10.55 -3.71
CA ILE A 156 -6.45 -10.90 -2.51
C ILE A 156 -6.47 -12.42 -2.30
N GLY A 157 -6.64 -13.19 -3.38
CA GLY A 157 -6.66 -14.64 -3.33
C GLY A 157 -5.35 -15.23 -2.82
N GLU A 158 -4.21 -14.66 -3.24
CA GLU A 158 -2.90 -15.08 -2.74
C GLU A 158 -2.69 -14.68 -1.27
N ALA A 159 -3.12 -13.48 -0.89
CA ALA A 159 -3.08 -13.06 0.52
C ALA A 159 -3.90 -14.01 1.41
N LEU A 160 -5.12 -14.38 1.00
CA LEU A 160 -5.96 -15.33 1.72
C LEU A 160 -5.33 -16.71 1.80
N ARG A 161 -4.73 -17.21 0.69
CA ARG A 161 -4.01 -18.48 0.67
C ARG A 161 -2.83 -18.46 1.66
N ALA A 162 -2.06 -17.39 1.67
CA ALA A 162 -0.96 -17.21 2.60
C ALA A 162 -1.46 -17.18 4.05
N GLY A 163 -2.58 -16.51 4.30
CA GLY A 163 -3.24 -16.48 5.61
C GLY A 163 -3.66 -17.88 6.07
N ILE A 164 -4.28 -18.69 5.22
CA ILE A 164 -4.63 -20.08 5.55
C ILE A 164 -3.37 -20.90 5.88
N SER A 165 -2.30 -20.74 5.08
CA SER A 165 -1.06 -21.49 5.29
C SER A 165 -0.30 -21.07 6.55
N SER A 166 -0.54 -19.88 7.08
CA SER A 166 0.11 -19.38 8.31
C SER A 166 -0.58 -19.83 9.59
N LEU A 167 -1.74 -20.47 9.50
CA LEU A 167 -2.43 -20.97 10.67
C LEU A 167 -1.71 -22.17 11.30
N PRO A 168 -1.72 -22.31 12.62
CA PRO A 168 -1.17 -23.49 13.30
C PRO A 168 -1.82 -24.78 12.80
N ARG A 169 -1.00 -25.81 12.56
CA ARG A 169 -1.47 -27.12 12.06
C ARG A 169 -2.57 -27.75 12.92
N GLY A 170 -2.54 -27.53 14.24
CA GLY A 170 -3.54 -28.02 15.18
C GLY A 170 -4.97 -27.54 14.89
N GLN A 171 -5.16 -26.39 14.20
CA GLN A 171 -6.49 -25.94 13.78
C GLN A 171 -7.11 -26.90 12.77
N ARG A 172 -6.32 -27.36 11.82
CA ARG A 172 -6.73 -28.34 10.83
C ARG A 172 -6.93 -29.73 11.43
N GLU A 173 -5.96 -30.17 12.23
CA GLU A 173 -6.00 -31.48 12.88
C GLU A 173 -7.20 -31.60 13.83
N GLY A 174 -7.48 -30.55 14.61
CA GLY A 174 -8.66 -30.50 15.48
C GLY A 174 -9.98 -30.57 14.70
N GLY A 175 -10.09 -29.91 13.55
CA GLY A 175 -11.28 -30.04 12.69
C GLY A 175 -11.47 -31.45 12.16
N LEU A 176 -10.39 -32.10 11.71
CA LEU A 176 -10.45 -33.47 11.19
C LEU A 176 -10.77 -34.49 12.30
N SER A 177 -10.27 -34.31 13.52
CA SER A 177 -10.49 -35.21 14.64
C SER A 177 -11.93 -35.25 15.14
N VAL A 178 -12.70 -34.15 14.94
CA VAL A 178 -14.16 -34.12 15.24
C VAL A 178 -15.01 -34.56 14.05
N GLY A 179 -14.41 -35.16 13.00
CA GLY A 179 -15.12 -35.76 11.87
C GLY A 179 -15.45 -34.78 10.72
N LEU A 180 -14.96 -33.57 10.73
CA LEU A 180 -15.13 -32.66 9.59
C LEU A 180 -14.29 -33.13 8.40
N THR A 181 -14.84 -33.02 7.19
CA THR A 181 -14.05 -33.21 5.97
C THR A 181 -13.02 -32.08 5.79
N SER A 182 -11.99 -32.31 5.00
CA SER A 182 -10.95 -31.29 4.73
C SER A 182 -11.53 -29.99 4.17
N LEU A 183 -12.62 -30.08 3.40
CA LEU A 183 -13.30 -28.90 2.86
C LEU A 183 -14.09 -28.15 3.94
N GLN A 184 -14.83 -28.89 4.78
CA GLN A 184 -15.55 -28.30 5.91
C GLN A 184 -14.60 -27.65 6.91
N THR A 185 -13.51 -28.32 7.28
CA THR A 185 -12.46 -27.76 8.15
C THR A 185 -11.93 -26.43 7.60
N ARG A 186 -11.69 -26.40 6.28
CA ARG A 186 -11.19 -25.18 5.63
C ARG A 186 -12.23 -24.05 5.65
N PHE A 187 -13.48 -24.30 5.33
CA PHE A 187 -14.53 -23.26 5.29
C PHE A 187 -14.94 -22.78 6.68
N ILE A 188 -15.05 -23.71 7.64
CA ILE A 188 -15.65 -23.42 8.95
C ILE A 188 -14.59 -22.95 9.95
N ILE A 189 -13.35 -23.49 9.87
CA ILE A 189 -12.30 -23.21 10.85
C ILE A 189 -11.19 -22.32 10.29
N GLU A 190 -10.54 -22.76 9.19
CA GLU A 190 -9.34 -22.09 8.68
C GLU A 190 -9.67 -20.73 8.02
N PHE A 191 -10.64 -20.69 7.11
CA PHE A 191 -10.94 -19.50 6.32
C PHE A 191 -11.39 -18.29 7.16
N PRO A 192 -12.31 -18.40 8.14
CA PRO A 192 -12.72 -17.25 8.93
C PRO A 192 -11.55 -16.64 9.74
N GLN A 193 -10.65 -17.50 10.23
CA GLN A 193 -9.46 -17.06 10.95
C GLN A 193 -8.46 -16.35 10.01
N ALA A 194 -8.15 -16.98 8.87
CA ALA A 194 -7.28 -16.42 7.86
C ALA A 194 -7.82 -15.10 7.30
N PHE A 195 -9.14 -15.02 7.03
CA PHE A 195 -9.79 -13.81 6.53
C PHE A 195 -9.60 -12.64 7.52
N ARG A 196 -9.87 -12.87 8.82
CA ARG A 196 -9.67 -11.84 9.85
C ARG A 196 -8.20 -11.42 9.96
N GLN A 197 -7.27 -12.36 9.85
CA GLN A 197 -5.84 -12.08 9.90
C GLN A 197 -5.37 -11.27 8.68
N MET A 198 -5.90 -11.57 7.49
CA MET A 198 -5.54 -10.92 6.24
C MET A 198 -6.35 -9.65 5.95
N LEU A 199 -7.37 -9.35 6.75
CA LEU A 199 -8.24 -8.20 6.55
C LEU A 199 -7.48 -6.87 6.39
N PRO A 200 -6.42 -6.55 7.18
CA PRO A 200 -5.64 -5.33 6.96
C PRO A 200 -5.01 -5.26 5.57
N ILE A 201 -4.52 -6.38 5.06
CA ILE A 201 -3.90 -6.47 3.72
C ILE A 201 -4.99 -6.31 2.64
N ILE A 202 -6.14 -6.97 2.81
CA ILE A 202 -7.29 -6.86 1.89
C ILE A 202 -7.75 -5.41 1.82
N LEU A 203 -7.94 -4.74 2.97
CA LEU A 203 -8.37 -3.34 3.00
C LEU A 203 -7.34 -2.40 2.37
N ALA A 204 -6.04 -2.65 2.57
CA ALA A 204 -4.99 -1.89 1.88
C ALA A 204 -5.08 -2.08 0.36
N GLN A 205 -5.36 -3.30 -0.12
CA GLN A 205 -5.54 -3.57 -1.54
C GLN A 205 -6.76 -2.87 -2.13
N LEU A 206 -7.86 -2.73 -1.39
CA LEU A 206 -9.02 -1.96 -1.84
C LEU A 206 -8.73 -0.45 -1.98
N VAL A 207 -7.82 0.10 -1.17
CA VAL A 207 -7.33 1.47 -1.34
C VAL A 207 -6.48 1.60 -2.61
N VAL A 208 -5.65 0.59 -2.92
CA VAL A 208 -4.90 0.54 -4.19
C VAL A 208 -5.86 0.46 -5.37
N LEU A 209 -6.89 -0.39 -5.30
CA LEU A 209 -7.92 -0.54 -6.33
C LEU A 209 -8.58 0.80 -6.67
N LEU A 210 -8.89 1.65 -5.67
CA LEU A 210 -9.45 2.99 -5.93
C LEU A 210 -8.51 3.85 -6.78
N LYS A 211 -7.19 3.80 -6.56
CA LYS A 211 -6.21 4.51 -7.40
C LYS A 211 -6.19 3.95 -8.82
N ASP A 212 -6.29 2.65 -8.93
CA ASP A 212 -6.19 1.93 -10.19
C ASP A 212 -7.40 2.16 -11.11
N THR A 213 -8.54 2.67 -10.56
CA THR A 213 -9.70 3.05 -11.39
C THR A 213 -9.33 4.10 -12.44
N SER A 214 -8.32 4.95 -12.18
CA SER A 214 -7.84 5.94 -13.15
C SER A 214 -7.33 5.32 -14.46
N LEU A 215 -6.95 4.03 -14.45
CA LEU A 215 -6.54 3.33 -15.67
C LEU A 215 -7.71 3.12 -16.65
N ALA A 216 -8.96 3.15 -16.17
CA ALA A 216 -10.15 3.09 -17.02
C ALA A 216 -10.33 4.31 -17.92
N TYR A 217 -9.56 5.40 -17.67
CA TYR A 217 -9.41 6.52 -18.59
C TYR A 217 -9.13 6.06 -20.03
N VAL A 218 -8.29 5.05 -20.21
CA VAL A 218 -7.81 4.59 -21.52
C VAL A 218 -8.95 3.97 -22.35
N VAL A 219 -9.91 3.31 -21.70
CA VAL A 219 -11.10 2.74 -22.35
C VAL A 219 -12.26 3.71 -22.44
N GLY A 220 -12.04 5.00 -22.09
CA GLY A 220 -13.03 6.06 -22.24
C GLY A 220 -14.06 6.15 -21.12
N TYR A 221 -13.89 5.49 -19.98
CA TYR A 221 -14.80 5.61 -18.84
C TYR A 221 -14.67 7.01 -18.21
N PRO A 222 -15.79 7.71 -17.90
CA PRO A 222 -15.80 9.10 -17.42
C PRO A 222 -15.48 9.21 -15.92
N GLU A 223 -14.46 8.49 -15.45
CA GLU A 223 -13.93 8.66 -14.10
C GLU A 223 -13.18 10.02 -13.98
N LEU A 224 -12.71 10.35 -12.79
CA LEU A 224 -12.17 11.67 -12.47
C LEU A 224 -11.01 12.11 -13.39
N ALA A 225 -10.08 11.23 -13.77
CA ALA A 225 -8.98 11.59 -14.68
C ALA A 225 -9.49 11.85 -16.11
N ARG A 226 -10.49 11.10 -16.57
CA ARG A 226 -11.14 11.34 -17.87
C ARG A 226 -11.94 12.64 -17.84
N THR A 227 -12.59 12.96 -16.73
CA THR A 227 -13.29 14.23 -16.54
C THR A 227 -12.34 15.42 -16.66
N ILE A 228 -11.15 15.37 -16.04
CA ILE A 228 -10.11 16.40 -16.20
C ILE A 228 -9.78 16.61 -17.69
N LYS A 229 -9.60 15.52 -18.43
CA LYS A 229 -9.28 15.58 -19.86
C LYS A 229 -10.43 16.14 -20.70
N ASN A 230 -11.67 15.78 -20.38
CA ASN A 230 -12.84 16.31 -21.06
C ASN A 230 -13.00 17.81 -20.82
N LEU A 231 -12.83 18.28 -19.56
CA LEU A 231 -12.83 19.70 -19.23
C LEU A 231 -11.70 20.44 -19.94
N GLN A 232 -10.48 19.86 -19.99
CA GLN A 232 -9.38 20.46 -20.75
C GLN A 232 -9.71 20.61 -22.24
N ASN A 233 -10.34 19.60 -22.83
CA ASN A 233 -10.70 19.65 -24.26
C ASN A 233 -11.77 20.71 -24.52
N PHE A 234 -12.70 20.94 -23.60
CA PHE A 234 -13.78 21.93 -23.72
C PHE A 234 -13.31 23.37 -23.46
N TYR A 235 -12.63 23.60 -22.31
CA TYR A 235 -12.19 24.96 -21.92
C TYR A 235 -10.81 25.35 -22.46
N GLY A 236 -10.07 24.40 -23.00
CA GLY A 236 -8.76 24.60 -23.61
C GLY A 236 -7.58 24.26 -22.72
N SER A 237 -6.41 24.08 -23.37
CA SER A 237 -5.17 23.64 -22.71
C SER A 237 -4.62 24.64 -21.70
N ARG A 238 -5.04 25.88 -21.73
CA ARG A 238 -4.71 26.93 -20.76
C ARG A 238 -5.02 26.48 -19.34
N TYR A 239 -6.13 25.79 -19.12
CA TYR A 239 -6.63 25.39 -17.82
C TYR A 239 -6.12 24.01 -17.34
N LEU A 240 -5.33 23.31 -18.15
CA LEU A 240 -4.87 21.94 -17.83
C LEU A 240 -4.25 21.84 -16.43
N PHE A 241 -3.37 22.78 -16.08
CA PHE A 241 -2.68 22.74 -14.78
C PHE A 241 -3.66 22.93 -13.62
N THR A 242 -4.58 23.92 -13.72
CA THR A 242 -5.60 24.18 -12.70
C THR A 242 -6.53 22.98 -12.52
N LEU A 243 -7.06 22.45 -13.62
CA LEU A 243 -7.95 21.28 -13.61
C LEU A 243 -7.26 20.04 -13.05
N PHE A 244 -6.00 19.82 -13.45
CA PHE A 244 -5.20 18.72 -12.91
C PHE A 244 -4.92 18.88 -11.41
N ALA A 245 -4.57 20.09 -10.96
CA ALA A 245 -4.32 20.36 -9.54
C ALA A 245 -5.56 20.11 -8.68
N VAL A 246 -6.74 20.58 -9.14
CA VAL A 246 -8.01 20.32 -8.45
C VAL A 246 -8.32 18.83 -8.43
N GLY A 247 -8.23 18.16 -9.56
CA GLY A 247 -8.48 16.73 -9.65
C GLY A 247 -7.50 15.92 -8.79
N PHE A 248 -6.22 16.31 -8.74
CA PHE A 248 -5.22 15.70 -7.86
C PHE A 248 -5.61 15.84 -6.38
N VAL A 249 -6.03 17.04 -5.95
CA VAL A 249 -6.50 17.27 -4.57
C VAL A 249 -7.72 16.40 -4.26
N ILE A 250 -8.69 16.33 -5.17
CA ILE A 250 -9.87 15.47 -5.01
C ILE A 250 -9.46 13.99 -4.87
N TYR A 251 -8.58 13.47 -5.76
CA TYR A 251 -8.06 12.12 -5.65
C TYR A 251 -7.33 11.87 -4.34
N LEU A 252 -6.52 12.83 -3.91
CA LEU A 252 -5.78 12.75 -2.65
C LEU A 252 -6.75 12.63 -1.46
N VAL A 253 -7.76 13.50 -1.41
CA VAL A 253 -8.78 13.48 -0.35
C VAL A 253 -9.54 12.15 -0.34
N MET A 254 -10.00 11.67 -1.50
CA MET A 254 -10.69 10.38 -1.62
C MET A 254 -9.82 9.22 -1.09
N ASN A 255 -8.55 9.16 -1.52
CA ASN A 255 -7.63 8.10 -1.10
C ASN A 255 -7.27 8.16 0.39
N LEU A 256 -7.04 9.38 0.93
CA LEU A 256 -6.76 9.56 2.35
C LEU A 256 -7.97 9.18 3.20
N THR A 257 -9.17 9.57 2.79
CA THR A 257 -10.42 9.21 3.46
C THR A 257 -10.62 7.69 3.48
N LEU A 258 -10.50 7.04 2.33
CA LEU A 258 -10.64 5.58 2.25
C LEU A 258 -9.53 4.88 3.05
N SER A 259 -8.29 5.36 2.99
CA SER A 259 -7.17 4.83 3.80
C SER A 259 -7.41 4.96 5.30
N TYR A 260 -8.01 6.07 5.73
CA TYR A 260 -8.38 6.27 7.13
C TYR A 260 -9.45 5.27 7.57
N ILE A 261 -10.54 5.14 6.78
CA ILE A 261 -11.62 4.19 7.03
C ILE A 261 -11.08 2.75 7.07
N ALA A 262 -10.25 2.37 6.09
CA ALA A 262 -9.63 1.05 6.01
C ALA A 262 -8.78 0.74 7.25
N ARG A 263 -7.93 1.67 7.69
CA ARG A 263 -7.13 1.50 8.91
C ARG A 263 -7.98 1.41 10.17
N TYR A 264 -9.05 2.19 10.26
CA TYR A 264 -9.97 2.13 11.39
C TYR A 264 -10.69 0.77 11.46
N ALA A 265 -11.19 0.27 10.32
CA ALA A 265 -11.81 -1.04 10.21
C ALA A 265 -10.81 -2.17 10.54
N ALA A 266 -9.58 -2.10 10.03
CA ALA A 266 -8.52 -3.06 10.32
C ALA A 266 -8.18 -3.13 11.82
N LYS A 267 -8.10 -1.99 12.51
CA LYS A 267 -7.83 -1.94 13.96
C LYS A 267 -8.93 -2.60 14.80
N ARG A 268 -10.19 -2.52 14.37
CA ARG A 268 -11.31 -3.13 15.08
C ARG A 268 -11.43 -4.64 14.84
N SER A 269 -11.03 -5.11 13.68
CA SER A 269 -11.20 -6.49 13.25
C SER A 269 -9.94 -7.36 13.36
N GLY A 270 -8.76 -6.75 13.58
CA GLY A 270 -7.49 -7.46 13.74
C GLY A 270 -7.48 -8.33 15.02
N PRO A 271 -6.70 -9.43 15.01
CA PRO A 271 -6.51 -10.23 16.20
C PRO A 271 -5.97 -9.31 17.30
N LYS A 272 -6.66 -9.26 18.44
CA LYS A 272 -6.12 -8.67 19.64
C LYS A 272 -4.93 -9.54 20.04
N LEU A 273 -3.72 -9.15 19.66
CA LEU A 273 -2.51 -9.71 20.22
C LEU A 273 -2.62 -9.50 21.74
N GLY A 274 -2.92 -10.55 22.46
CA GLY A 274 -2.81 -10.56 23.91
C GLY A 274 -1.43 -9.97 24.23
N LYS A 275 -1.35 -9.03 25.16
CA LYS A 275 -0.07 -8.60 25.69
C LYS A 275 0.64 -9.90 26.09
N VAL A 276 1.64 -10.29 25.32
CA VAL A 276 2.63 -11.26 25.77
C VAL A 276 3.34 -10.55 26.91
N THR A 277 2.85 -10.75 28.14
CA THR A 277 3.68 -10.52 29.31
C THR A 277 4.87 -11.45 29.07
N PRO A 278 6.10 -10.95 29.03
CA PRO A 278 7.25 -11.82 29.05
C PRO A 278 7.18 -12.56 30.41
N ASP A 279 6.61 -13.75 30.42
CA ASP A 279 6.88 -14.70 31.45
C ASP A 279 8.39 -14.99 31.35
N THR A 280 9.16 -14.20 32.06
CA THR A 280 10.52 -14.57 32.40
C THR A 280 10.38 -15.90 33.16
N PRO A 281 10.88 -17.03 32.63
CA PRO A 281 10.91 -18.24 33.39
C PRO A 281 11.69 -17.91 34.67
N LYS A 282 11.02 -17.94 35.82
CA LYS A 282 11.70 -17.93 37.10
C LYS A 282 12.50 -19.25 37.11
N ILE A 283 13.80 -19.13 36.86
CA ILE A 283 14.71 -20.25 37.02
C ILE A 283 14.67 -20.61 38.52
N PRO A 284 14.12 -21.77 38.90
CA PRO A 284 14.15 -22.19 40.29
C PRO A 284 15.62 -22.36 40.72
N GLY A 285 16.09 -21.55 41.67
CA GLY A 285 17.45 -21.63 42.18
C GLY A 285 18.31 -20.38 42.01
N ALA A 286 17.81 -19.29 41.41
CA ALA A 286 18.63 -18.08 41.25
C ALA A 286 18.69 -17.17 42.52
N GLU A 287 18.08 -17.57 43.62
CA GLU A 287 18.08 -16.78 44.87
C GLU A 287 19.35 -16.95 45.72
N GLY A 288 20.41 -17.57 45.20
CA GLY A 288 21.62 -17.87 45.98
C GLY A 288 22.91 -17.19 45.53
N THR A 289 22.95 -16.46 44.45
CA THR A 289 24.21 -15.84 44.02
C THR A 289 24.36 -14.45 44.62
N ARG A 290 24.87 -14.39 45.86
CA ARG A 290 25.38 -13.15 46.45
C ARG A 290 26.45 -12.59 45.52
N ALA A 291 26.29 -11.33 45.16
CA ALA A 291 27.30 -10.55 44.44
C ALA A 291 28.64 -10.69 45.18
N ILE A 292 29.59 -11.39 44.56
CA ILE A 292 30.99 -11.32 44.95
C ILE A 292 31.48 -9.94 44.57
N THR A 293 31.50 -9.04 45.54
CA THR A 293 32.17 -7.76 45.44
C THR A 293 33.67 -8.04 45.43
N MET A 294 34.30 -7.89 44.26
CA MET A 294 35.77 -7.86 44.19
C MET A 294 36.26 -6.61 44.93
N PRO A 295 37.23 -6.73 45.84
CA PRO A 295 37.82 -5.58 46.49
C PRO A 295 38.62 -4.77 45.46
N ARG A 296 38.41 -3.48 45.44
CA ARG A 296 39.23 -2.51 44.73
C ARG A 296 40.65 -2.56 45.32
N GLY A 297 41.59 -3.20 44.62
CA GLY A 297 43.00 -3.10 44.93
C GLY A 297 43.51 -1.69 44.71
N GLY A 298 43.90 -1.02 45.82
CA GLY A 298 44.57 0.25 45.80
C GLY A 298 45.97 0.10 45.26
N ALA A 299 46.32 0.89 44.27
CA ALA A 299 47.71 1.07 43.84
C ALA A 299 48.48 1.82 44.92
N LYS A 300 49.52 1.24 45.48
CA LYS A 300 50.63 1.93 46.17
C LYS A 300 51.91 1.74 45.37
N HIS A 301 52.49 2.87 44.97
CA HIS A 301 53.85 2.98 44.51
C HIS A 301 54.87 2.45 45.52
N GLY A 302 55.93 1.86 45.06
CA GLY A 302 57.10 1.50 45.88
C GLY A 302 58.14 0.76 45.08
N GLU A 303 59.10 1.51 44.57
CA GLU A 303 60.54 1.37 44.50
C GLU A 303 61.22 0.00 44.22
N ALA A 304 62.00 0.04 43.19
CA ALA A 304 63.39 -0.37 43.01
C ALA A 304 63.95 -1.67 43.70
N GLY A 305 64.54 -2.50 42.89
CA GLY A 305 65.37 -3.61 43.35
C GLY A 305 65.94 -4.44 42.22
N ASN A 306 67.12 -4.07 41.81
CA ASN A 306 68.11 -4.70 40.92
C ASN A 306 68.37 -6.16 41.26
N SER A 307 68.50 -7.05 40.31
CA SER A 307 69.70 -7.92 40.05
C SER A 307 69.34 -9.27 39.38
N ASN A 308 70.01 -9.45 38.27
CA ASN A 308 70.68 -10.70 37.81
C ASN A 308 69.94 -12.06 37.95
N TRP A 309 69.57 -12.64 36.86
CA TRP A 309 70.27 -13.74 36.11
C TRP A 309 69.48 -14.03 34.84
#